data_619dfaee627f7add5e8247c6a2d470c9
#
_entry.id   619dfaee627f7add5e8247c6a2d470c9
#
_cell.length_a   1.000
_cell.length_b   1.000
_cell.length_c   1.000
_cell.angle_alpha   90.00
_cell.angle_beta   90.00
_cell.angle_gamma   90.00
#
_symmetry.space_group_name_H-M   'P 1'
#
loop_
_entity.id
_entity.type
_entity.pdbx_description
1 polymer ?
#
loop_
_entity_poly.entity_id
_entity_poly.type
_entity_poly.pdbx_seq_one_letter_code
_entity_poly.pdbx_strand_id
1 'polypeptide(L)'
;MKKFHFIAIGGSAMHNLALALHHKGFQISGSDDAVFEPSKSRLAKAGILPEVLGWYPEKIHEGLDGIILGMHAKKDNPELQKAILLGIKIYSYPEFLYEQTQNKTRVVIAGSHGKTTITSMVLHVLSYWEKEVDYMIGAQLEGFDTMVHLTDENDFMLIEGDEYLSSPIDRRPKFLWYKPHVTLISGIAWDHINVFPTEENYIEQFRTYIDSIMPGGVLVYNELDSVLEQISKESQNTIRKEAYHVPEYFIEEGVTYLKTDEGDLPLEVFGEHNLSNIAGAKWICQLMGVDEAEFLEAISSFKGASKRLEKIGDNGSSFLFKDFAHAPSKVKATSDAVAQQFEEHHKVYCLELHTYSSLNPTFIGQYKNALSGADQAVVFYDPEALKIKNRIPLSEQQIKVAFGTENLIVFTEPDEFQEFLLNHSWKKSILLMMSSGNYGGMDWDALKKHVLSF
;
A
#
# COMPACT_ATOMS: atom_id res chain seq x y z
N MET A 1 -2.99 19.10 -29.05
CA MET A 1 -2.62 18.86 -27.64
C MET A 1 -3.91 18.59 -26.90
N LYS A 2 -4.03 17.41 -26.23
CA LYS A 2 -5.24 17.05 -25.45
C LYS A 2 -5.28 17.87 -24.15
N LYS A 3 -6.51 18.24 -23.73
CA LYS A 3 -6.77 19.12 -22.58
C LYS A 3 -7.63 18.40 -21.55
N PHE A 4 -7.11 18.22 -20.34
CA PHE A 4 -7.85 17.56 -19.26
C PHE A 4 -7.92 18.46 -18.02
N HIS A 5 -9.05 18.41 -17.36
CA HIS A 5 -9.26 19.09 -16.08
C HIS A 5 -9.44 18.07 -14.97
N PHE A 6 -8.73 18.27 -13.87
CA PHE A 6 -8.75 17.41 -12.69
C PHE A 6 -9.65 18.02 -11.60
N ILE A 7 -10.69 17.32 -11.20
CA ILE A 7 -11.49 17.66 -10.02
C ILE A 7 -10.88 16.93 -8.81
N ALA A 8 -10.44 17.64 -7.80
CA ALA A 8 -9.63 17.20 -6.66
C ALA A 8 -8.19 16.81 -7.08
N ILE A 9 -7.47 17.74 -7.73
CA ILE A 9 -6.10 17.52 -8.25
C ILE A 9 -5.07 17.28 -7.16
N GLY A 10 -5.28 17.79 -5.93
CA GLY A 10 -4.33 17.69 -4.80
C GLY A 10 -4.22 16.32 -4.16
N GLY A 11 -5.14 15.40 -4.48
CA GLY A 11 -5.09 14.03 -3.97
C GLY A 11 -3.81 13.28 -4.35
N SER A 12 -3.35 12.34 -3.50
CA SER A 12 -2.07 11.65 -3.70
C SER A 12 -1.96 10.97 -5.07
N ALA A 13 -2.94 10.16 -5.48
CA ALA A 13 -2.95 9.54 -6.82
C ALA A 13 -3.17 10.58 -7.93
N MET A 14 -4.05 11.55 -7.69
CA MET A 14 -4.48 12.53 -8.69
C MET A 14 -3.34 13.45 -9.14
N HIS A 15 -2.58 14.03 -8.19
CA HIS A 15 -1.47 14.92 -8.56
C HIS A 15 -0.35 14.18 -9.31
N ASN A 16 -0.07 12.91 -8.96
CA ASN A 16 0.94 12.12 -9.66
C ASN A 16 0.50 11.80 -11.10
N LEU A 17 -0.78 11.48 -11.33
CA LEU A 17 -1.31 11.32 -12.69
C LEU A 17 -1.28 12.64 -13.46
N ALA A 18 -1.66 13.75 -12.82
CA ALA A 18 -1.60 15.08 -13.44
C ALA A 18 -0.18 15.45 -13.90
N LEU A 19 0.83 15.17 -13.07
CA LEU A 19 2.24 15.37 -13.40
C LEU A 19 2.69 14.46 -14.56
N ALA A 20 2.34 13.17 -14.52
CA ALA A 20 2.69 12.22 -15.58
C ALA A 20 2.11 12.65 -16.94
N LEU A 21 0.85 13.08 -16.97
CA LEU A 21 0.21 13.59 -18.19
C LEU A 21 0.80 14.93 -18.66
N HIS A 22 1.15 15.81 -17.72
CA HIS A 22 1.83 17.06 -18.05
C HIS A 22 3.20 16.79 -18.70
N HIS A 23 3.99 15.87 -18.16
CA HIS A 23 5.28 15.43 -18.74
C HIS A 23 5.08 14.78 -20.11
N LYS A 24 3.97 14.06 -20.32
CA LYS A 24 3.57 13.50 -21.63
C LYS A 24 3.10 14.55 -22.64
N GLY A 25 3.08 15.83 -22.25
CA GLY A 25 2.75 16.95 -23.11
C GLY A 25 1.25 17.27 -23.21
N PHE A 26 0.41 16.79 -22.28
CA PHE A 26 -1.00 17.19 -22.22
C PHE A 26 -1.16 18.53 -21.51
N GLN A 27 -2.15 19.31 -21.91
CA GLN A 27 -2.52 20.52 -21.19
C GLN A 27 -3.40 20.15 -19.99
N ILE A 28 -2.87 20.35 -18.80
CA ILE A 28 -3.51 20.00 -17.55
C ILE A 28 -3.95 21.25 -16.80
N SER A 29 -5.17 21.21 -16.30
CA SER A 29 -5.71 22.15 -15.32
C SER A 29 -6.39 21.38 -14.20
N GLY A 30 -6.66 22.03 -13.08
CA GLY A 30 -7.37 21.37 -11.98
C GLY A 30 -7.93 22.35 -10.97
N SER A 31 -8.73 21.79 -10.05
CA SER A 31 -9.31 22.45 -8.89
C SER A 31 -9.27 21.55 -7.67
N ASP A 32 -9.18 22.14 -6.49
CA ASP A 32 -9.26 21.44 -5.22
C ASP A 32 -9.65 22.44 -4.12
N ASP A 33 -10.30 21.99 -3.06
CA ASP A 33 -10.61 22.82 -1.89
C ASP A 33 -9.44 22.90 -0.91
N ALA A 34 -8.51 21.93 -0.95
CA ALA A 34 -7.28 21.93 -0.17
C ALA A 34 -6.18 21.14 -0.88
N VAL A 35 -4.97 21.67 -0.91
CA VAL A 35 -3.78 20.97 -1.45
C VAL A 35 -2.67 21.00 -0.40
N PHE A 36 -2.25 19.81 0.03
CA PHE A 36 -1.23 19.60 1.06
C PHE A 36 0.11 19.17 0.46
N GLU A 37 1.17 19.16 1.25
CA GLU A 37 2.45 18.59 0.85
C GLU A 37 2.37 17.03 0.78
N PRO A 38 3.09 16.43 -0.15
CA PRO A 38 4.00 16.99 -1.16
C PRO A 38 3.31 17.46 -2.46
N SER A 39 2.00 17.25 -2.61
CA SER A 39 1.24 17.58 -3.84
C SER A 39 1.39 19.06 -4.20
N LYS A 40 1.33 19.95 -3.20
CA LYS A 40 1.41 21.41 -3.38
C LYS A 40 2.72 21.82 -4.05
N SER A 41 3.84 21.45 -3.47
CA SER A 41 5.16 21.80 -4.01
C SER A 41 5.41 21.19 -5.39
N ARG A 42 4.96 19.93 -5.63
CA ARG A 42 5.14 19.24 -6.89
C ARG A 42 4.33 19.86 -8.03
N LEU A 43 3.05 20.15 -7.79
CA LEU A 43 2.19 20.83 -8.77
C LEU A 43 2.67 22.26 -9.05
N ALA A 44 3.16 22.98 -8.03
CA ALA A 44 3.74 24.31 -8.20
C ALA A 44 5.01 24.27 -9.07
N LYS A 45 5.91 23.32 -8.83
CA LYS A 45 7.13 23.13 -9.62
C LYS A 45 6.82 22.87 -11.11
N ALA A 46 5.73 22.14 -11.39
CA ALA A 46 5.27 21.84 -12.74
C ALA A 46 4.44 22.97 -13.37
N GLY A 47 4.11 24.05 -12.62
CA GLY A 47 3.28 25.15 -13.12
C GLY A 47 1.80 24.81 -13.32
N ILE A 48 1.30 23.75 -12.67
CA ILE A 48 -0.09 23.28 -12.76
C ILE A 48 -0.84 23.31 -11.42
N LEU A 49 -0.26 23.94 -10.39
CA LEU A 49 -0.97 24.18 -9.13
C LEU A 49 -2.11 25.18 -9.38
N PRO A 50 -3.35 24.92 -8.91
CA PRO A 50 -4.42 25.92 -8.94
C PRO A 50 -4.00 27.22 -8.27
N GLU A 51 -4.18 28.36 -8.93
CA GLU A 51 -3.85 29.70 -8.38
C GLU A 51 -4.71 30.02 -7.16
N VAL A 52 -5.98 29.61 -7.20
CA VAL A 52 -6.95 29.79 -6.13
C VAL A 52 -7.59 28.45 -5.81
N LEU A 53 -7.67 28.12 -4.51
CA LEU A 53 -8.35 26.91 -4.04
C LEU A 53 -9.87 27.09 -4.08
N GLY A 54 -10.59 26.02 -4.39
CA GLY A 54 -12.04 25.98 -4.54
C GLY A 54 -12.49 25.31 -5.84
N TRP A 55 -13.78 25.41 -6.12
CA TRP A 55 -14.44 24.78 -7.27
C TRP A 55 -14.98 25.88 -8.19
N TYR A 56 -14.61 25.83 -9.47
CA TYR A 56 -14.83 26.88 -10.47
C TYR A 56 -15.50 26.33 -11.73
N PRO A 57 -16.86 26.28 -11.79
CA PRO A 57 -17.59 25.72 -12.95
C PRO A 57 -17.24 26.40 -14.29
N GLU A 58 -16.75 27.65 -14.27
CA GLU A 58 -16.30 28.37 -15.46
C GLU A 58 -15.04 27.78 -16.10
N LYS A 59 -14.26 26.98 -15.38
CA LYS A 59 -13.14 26.22 -15.94
C LYS A 59 -13.60 25.03 -16.80
N ILE A 60 -14.86 24.62 -16.66
CA ILE A 60 -15.44 23.49 -17.37
C ILE A 60 -16.14 24.00 -18.62
N HIS A 61 -15.59 23.66 -19.78
CA HIS A 61 -16.06 24.12 -21.10
C HIS A 61 -15.87 23.04 -22.18
N GLU A 62 -16.57 23.14 -23.28
CA GLU A 62 -16.58 22.16 -24.39
C GLU A 62 -15.22 21.96 -25.08
N GLY A 63 -14.25 22.82 -24.82
CA GLY A 63 -12.89 22.68 -25.34
C GLY A 63 -12.00 21.73 -24.54
N LEU A 64 -12.51 21.08 -23.49
CA LEU A 64 -11.83 20.02 -22.75
C LEU A 64 -12.09 18.67 -23.40
N ASP A 65 -11.04 17.85 -23.54
CA ASP A 65 -11.14 16.46 -24.02
C ASP A 65 -11.70 15.51 -22.95
N GLY A 66 -11.69 15.91 -21.67
CA GLY A 66 -12.27 15.15 -20.57
C GLY A 66 -11.97 15.72 -19.19
N ILE A 67 -12.69 15.16 -18.23
CA ILE A 67 -12.55 15.45 -16.79
C ILE A 67 -12.02 14.19 -16.10
N ILE A 68 -11.05 14.35 -15.21
CA ILE A 68 -10.58 13.26 -14.36
C ILE A 68 -11.06 13.55 -12.92
N LEU A 69 -11.92 12.67 -12.41
CA LEU A 69 -12.63 12.86 -11.15
C LEU A 69 -11.93 12.13 -10.00
N GLY A 70 -11.46 12.88 -9.01
CA GLY A 70 -10.88 12.33 -7.80
C GLY A 70 -11.91 11.75 -6.84
N MET A 71 -11.52 10.74 -6.06
CA MET A 71 -12.41 10.02 -5.13
C MET A 71 -12.96 10.91 -4.01
N HIS A 72 -12.25 11.99 -3.64
CA HIS A 72 -12.67 12.90 -2.56
C HIS A 72 -13.66 13.97 -3.03
N ALA A 73 -13.87 14.14 -4.32
CA ALA A 73 -14.90 15.04 -4.83
C ALA A 73 -16.29 14.49 -4.46
N LYS A 74 -17.19 15.38 -4.05
CA LYS A 74 -18.58 15.01 -3.75
C LYS A 74 -19.41 14.91 -5.03
N LYS A 75 -20.50 14.12 -5.00
CA LYS A 75 -21.41 14.00 -6.14
C LYS A 75 -22.05 15.32 -6.56
N ASP A 76 -22.22 16.25 -5.64
CA ASP A 76 -22.80 17.58 -5.84
C ASP A 76 -21.73 18.64 -6.16
N ASN A 77 -20.48 18.26 -6.42
CA ASN A 77 -19.41 19.18 -6.81
C ASN A 77 -19.85 20.00 -8.03
N PRO A 78 -19.75 21.36 -8.01
CA PRO A 78 -20.29 22.21 -9.06
C PRO A 78 -19.58 22.06 -10.40
N GLU A 79 -18.28 21.74 -10.43
CA GLU A 79 -17.54 21.44 -11.67
C GLU A 79 -18.00 20.10 -12.28
N LEU A 80 -18.21 19.07 -11.45
CA LEU A 80 -18.77 17.79 -11.88
C LEU A 80 -20.15 17.96 -12.49
N GLN A 81 -21.04 18.73 -11.81
CA GLN A 81 -22.39 18.99 -12.33
C GLN A 81 -22.35 19.76 -13.66
N LYS A 82 -21.43 20.71 -13.83
CA LYS A 82 -21.24 21.43 -15.09
C LYS A 82 -20.73 20.50 -16.19
N ALA A 83 -19.80 19.60 -15.90
CA ALA A 83 -19.28 18.62 -16.86
C ALA A 83 -20.38 17.68 -17.34
N ILE A 84 -21.24 17.20 -16.44
CA ILE A 84 -22.42 16.39 -16.78
C ILE A 84 -23.36 17.17 -17.70
N LEU A 85 -23.67 18.42 -17.36
CA LEU A 85 -24.57 19.27 -18.16
C LEU A 85 -24.06 19.50 -19.59
N LEU A 86 -22.72 19.65 -19.74
CA LEU A 86 -22.09 19.84 -21.06
C LEU A 86 -21.83 18.55 -21.81
N GLY A 87 -22.10 17.36 -21.20
CA GLY A 87 -21.84 16.07 -21.83
C GLY A 87 -20.35 15.76 -22.02
N ILE A 88 -19.47 16.42 -21.27
CA ILE A 88 -18.02 16.16 -21.34
C ILE A 88 -17.73 14.79 -20.72
N LYS A 89 -16.86 13.99 -21.33
CA LYS A 89 -16.50 12.67 -20.80
C LYS A 89 -15.82 12.82 -19.43
N ILE A 90 -16.34 12.13 -18.44
CA ILE A 90 -15.84 12.09 -17.08
C ILE A 90 -15.23 10.72 -16.84
N TYR A 91 -13.95 10.71 -16.49
CA TYR A 91 -13.20 9.50 -16.17
C TYR A 91 -13.00 9.40 -14.66
N SER A 92 -13.09 8.20 -14.12
CA SER A 92 -12.42 7.91 -12.87
C SER A 92 -10.90 7.80 -13.09
N TYR A 93 -10.12 7.92 -12.02
CA TYR A 93 -8.66 7.74 -12.09
C TYR A 93 -8.26 6.40 -12.76
N PRO A 94 -8.77 5.22 -12.32
CA PRO A 94 -8.38 3.94 -12.92
C PRO A 94 -8.88 3.78 -14.36
N GLU A 95 -10.07 4.30 -14.70
CA GLU A 95 -10.57 4.30 -16.07
C GLU A 95 -9.63 5.08 -16.98
N PHE A 96 -9.19 6.26 -16.57
CA PHE A 96 -8.29 7.07 -17.39
C PHE A 96 -6.92 6.42 -17.54
N LEU A 97 -6.40 5.80 -16.48
CA LEU A 97 -5.15 5.05 -16.53
C LEU A 97 -5.26 3.87 -17.52
N TYR A 98 -6.37 3.15 -17.51
CA TYR A 98 -6.65 2.11 -18.49
C TYR A 98 -6.65 2.65 -19.93
N GLU A 99 -7.33 3.78 -20.18
CA GLU A 99 -7.35 4.43 -21.50
C GLU A 99 -5.93 4.79 -22.01
N GLN A 100 -5.03 5.20 -21.10
CA GLN A 100 -3.65 5.52 -21.46
C GLN A 100 -2.76 4.30 -21.72
N THR A 101 -3.23 3.10 -21.36
CA THR A 101 -2.41 1.88 -21.34
C THR A 101 -3.00 0.74 -22.19
N GLN A 102 -3.98 1.04 -23.06
CA GLN A 102 -4.64 0.02 -23.88
C GLN A 102 -3.69 -0.72 -24.82
N ASN A 103 -2.66 -0.05 -25.33
CA ASN A 103 -1.66 -0.63 -26.24
C ASN A 103 -0.50 -1.31 -25.48
N LYS A 104 -0.53 -1.37 -24.16
CA LYS A 104 0.55 -1.92 -23.34
C LYS A 104 0.17 -3.26 -22.72
N THR A 105 1.16 -4.08 -22.43
CA THR A 105 0.98 -5.25 -21.57
C THR A 105 0.81 -4.79 -20.13
N ARG A 106 -0.42 -4.88 -19.62
CA ARG A 106 -0.74 -4.48 -18.25
C ARG A 106 -0.45 -5.61 -17.28
N VAL A 107 0.47 -5.34 -16.37
CA VAL A 107 0.89 -6.22 -15.27
C VAL A 107 0.33 -5.63 -13.98
N VAL A 108 -0.57 -6.34 -13.29
CA VAL A 108 -1.28 -5.80 -12.13
C VAL A 108 -0.96 -6.61 -10.88
N ILE A 109 -0.50 -5.92 -9.84
CA ILE A 109 -0.25 -6.53 -8.52
C ILE A 109 -1.43 -6.23 -7.60
N ALA A 110 -2.25 -7.23 -7.36
CA ALA A 110 -3.47 -7.14 -6.55
C ALA A 110 -3.36 -7.94 -5.25
N GLY A 111 -4.40 -7.85 -4.41
CA GLY A 111 -4.50 -8.54 -3.13
C GLY A 111 -4.62 -7.58 -1.95
N SER A 112 -4.99 -8.10 -0.79
CA SER A 112 -5.20 -7.29 0.42
C SER A 112 -3.89 -6.78 1.02
N HIS A 113 -2.81 -7.54 0.87
CA HIS A 113 -1.49 -7.28 1.45
C HIS A 113 -0.39 -7.41 0.40
N GLY A 114 0.80 -6.91 0.69
CA GLY A 114 1.98 -7.12 -0.15
C GLY A 114 2.04 -6.30 -1.45
N LYS A 115 0.94 -5.74 -1.96
CA LYS A 115 0.89 -5.02 -3.24
C LYS A 115 2.07 -4.07 -3.45
N THR A 116 2.21 -3.09 -2.57
CA THR A 116 3.28 -2.07 -2.68
C THR A 116 4.67 -2.70 -2.59
N THR A 117 4.85 -3.68 -1.70
CA THR A 117 6.15 -4.35 -1.52
C THR A 117 6.52 -5.15 -2.77
N ILE A 118 5.59 -5.95 -3.33
CA ILE A 118 5.82 -6.72 -4.55
C ILE A 118 6.10 -5.76 -5.73
N THR A 119 5.29 -4.71 -5.88
CA THR A 119 5.50 -3.69 -6.93
C THR A 119 6.89 -3.04 -6.80
N SER A 120 7.31 -2.73 -5.56
CA SER A 120 8.64 -2.16 -5.29
C SER A 120 9.77 -3.15 -5.61
N MET A 121 9.60 -4.43 -5.28
CA MET A 121 10.56 -5.48 -5.62
C MET A 121 10.71 -5.63 -7.14
N VAL A 122 9.60 -5.67 -7.87
CA VAL A 122 9.62 -5.73 -9.34
C VAL A 122 10.30 -4.52 -9.94
N LEU A 123 9.97 -3.30 -9.48
CA LEU A 123 10.62 -2.07 -9.96
C LEU A 123 12.09 -2.01 -9.61
N HIS A 124 12.49 -2.48 -8.41
CA HIS A 124 13.88 -2.57 -8.01
C HIS A 124 14.68 -3.47 -8.97
N VAL A 125 14.17 -4.66 -9.26
CA VAL A 125 14.80 -5.62 -10.16
C VAL A 125 14.90 -5.07 -11.59
N LEU A 126 13.83 -4.49 -12.12
CA LEU A 126 13.81 -3.89 -13.45
C LEU A 126 14.79 -2.71 -13.53
N SER A 127 14.82 -1.84 -12.53
CA SER A 127 15.73 -0.70 -12.45
C SER A 127 17.19 -1.13 -12.30
N TYR A 128 17.48 -2.21 -11.56
CA TYR A 128 18.82 -2.77 -11.41
C TYR A 128 19.43 -3.17 -12.78
N TRP A 129 18.58 -3.69 -13.67
CA TRP A 129 18.95 -4.10 -15.03
C TRP A 129 18.62 -3.04 -16.10
N GLU A 130 18.37 -1.79 -15.69
CA GLU A 130 18.06 -0.67 -16.60
C GLU A 130 16.92 -0.98 -17.60
N LYS A 131 15.95 -1.83 -17.16
CA LYS A 131 14.76 -2.17 -17.97
C LYS A 131 13.65 -1.17 -17.70
N GLU A 132 13.38 -0.31 -18.68
CA GLU A 132 12.36 0.72 -18.59
C GLU A 132 10.93 0.15 -18.58
N VAL A 133 10.07 0.70 -17.74
CA VAL A 133 8.68 0.31 -17.60
C VAL A 133 7.81 1.50 -17.19
N ASP A 134 6.59 1.57 -17.70
CA ASP A 134 5.57 2.47 -17.15
C ASP A 134 5.03 1.88 -15.85
N TYR A 135 4.68 2.73 -14.89
CA TYR A 135 4.18 2.24 -13.60
C TYR A 135 3.15 3.16 -12.96
N MET A 136 2.33 2.56 -12.12
CA MET A 136 1.49 3.24 -11.11
C MET A 136 1.61 2.50 -9.78
N ILE A 137 2.06 3.23 -8.75
CA ILE A 137 2.35 2.73 -7.42
C ILE A 137 1.43 3.41 -6.40
N GLY A 138 1.01 2.68 -5.37
CA GLY A 138 0.12 3.20 -4.32
C GLY A 138 0.80 4.08 -3.27
N ALA A 139 2.14 4.07 -3.21
CA ALA A 139 2.94 4.86 -2.27
C ALA A 139 4.21 5.39 -2.93
N GLN A 140 4.75 6.48 -2.37
CA GLN A 140 6.04 7.01 -2.83
C GLN A 140 7.16 6.03 -2.52
N LEU A 141 7.98 5.70 -3.52
CA LEU A 141 9.17 4.87 -3.36
C LEU A 141 10.43 5.73 -3.41
N GLU A 142 11.48 5.29 -2.71
CA GLU A 142 12.81 5.87 -2.79
C GLU A 142 13.39 5.65 -4.19
N GLY A 143 14.03 6.67 -4.75
CA GLY A 143 14.57 6.62 -6.12
C GLY A 143 13.55 6.88 -7.24
N PHE A 144 12.26 7.07 -6.92
CA PHE A 144 11.22 7.39 -7.90
C PHE A 144 10.64 8.78 -7.65
N ASP A 145 10.71 9.66 -8.65
CA ASP A 145 10.24 11.05 -8.53
C ASP A 145 8.73 11.15 -8.36
N THR A 146 7.99 10.29 -9.03
CA THR A 146 6.52 10.27 -9.03
C THR A 146 5.99 8.86 -8.79
N MET A 147 4.73 8.77 -8.37
CA MET A 147 4.02 7.48 -8.22
C MET A 147 3.39 6.99 -9.53
N VAL A 148 3.45 7.79 -10.60
CA VAL A 148 2.92 7.44 -11.93
C VAL A 148 3.94 7.87 -12.99
N HIS A 149 4.32 6.93 -13.84
CA HIS A 149 5.15 7.15 -15.01
C HIS A 149 4.42 6.62 -16.24
N LEU A 150 4.29 7.45 -17.28
CA LEU A 150 3.59 7.11 -18.51
C LEU A 150 4.38 7.64 -19.72
N THR A 151 4.74 6.74 -20.60
CA THR A 151 5.41 7.04 -21.87
C THR A 151 4.61 6.50 -23.05
N ASP A 152 5.06 6.71 -24.27
CA ASP A 152 4.54 6.03 -25.45
C ASP A 152 5.44 4.85 -25.87
N GLU A 153 6.68 4.82 -25.37
CA GLU A 153 7.76 3.93 -25.78
C GLU A 153 7.73 2.58 -25.05
N ASN A 154 7.37 2.57 -23.75
CA ASN A 154 7.41 1.36 -22.94
C ASN A 154 6.28 0.38 -23.29
N ASP A 155 6.62 -0.89 -23.44
CA ASP A 155 5.66 -1.96 -23.76
C ASP A 155 4.86 -2.44 -22.54
N PHE A 156 5.42 -2.34 -21.35
CA PHE A 156 4.80 -2.79 -20.10
C PHE A 156 4.25 -1.62 -19.28
N MET A 157 3.14 -1.89 -18.62
CA MET A 157 2.58 -1.03 -17.58
C MET A 157 2.38 -1.84 -16.31
N LEU A 158 3.20 -1.58 -15.28
CA LEU A 158 3.08 -2.18 -13.96
C LEU A 158 2.15 -1.36 -13.08
N ILE A 159 1.09 -1.98 -12.55
CA ILE A 159 0.02 -1.29 -11.82
C ILE A 159 -0.18 -1.93 -10.45
N GLU A 160 -0.18 -1.13 -9.40
CA GLU A 160 -0.68 -1.58 -8.09
C GLU A 160 -2.21 -1.60 -8.10
N GLY A 161 -2.79 -2.81 -8.08
CA GLY A 161 -4.22 -3.07 -8.19
C GLY A 161 -4.96 -2.91 -6.87
N ASP A 162 -5.51 -1.72 -6.64
CA ASP A 162 -6.28 -1.40 -5.43
C ASP A 162 -7.73 -1.87 -5.56
N GLU A 163 -8.23 -2.59 -4.57
CA GLU A 163 -9.62 -3.07 -4.47
C GLU A 163 -10.61 -2.01 -3.99
N TYR A 164 -10.15 -0.82 -3.61
CA TYR A 164 -11.03 0.27 -3.20
C TYR A 164 -11.75 0.92 -4.38
N LEU A 165 -12.82 1.69 -4.10
CA LEU A 165 -13.71 2.29 -5.11
C LEU A 165 -13.01 3.25 -6.07
N SER A 166 -13.48 3.29 -7.31
CA SER A 166 -12.89 4.08 -8.41
C SER A 166 -13.16 5.58 -8.30
N SER A 167 -14.40 5.97 -8.02
CA SER A 167 -14.81 7.37 -7.89
C SER A 167 -16.13 7.52 -7.10
N PRO A 168 -16.55 8.75 -6.75
CA PRO A 168 -17.86 8.98 -6.11
C PRO A 168 -19.05 8.51 -6.93
N ILE A 169 -18.94 8.51 -8.25
CA ILE A 169 -20.00 8.14 -9.20
C ILE A 169 -19.81 6.73 -9.80
N ASP A 170 -18.62 6.15 -9.71
CA ASP A 170 -18.32 4.77 -10.09
C ASP A 170 -17.82 3.99 -8.87
N ARG A 171 -18.66 3.13 -8.35
CA ARG A 171 -18.40 2.36 -7.13
C ARG A 171 -17.75 1.00 -7.38
N ARG A 172 -17.32 0.72 -8.62
CA ARG A 172 -16.54 -0.48 -8.91
C ARG A 172 -15.14 -0.36 -8.28
N PRO A 173 -14.57 -1.46 -7.79
CA PRO A 173 -13.15 -1.52 -7.44
C PRO A 173 -12.23 -1.04 -8.55
N LYS A 174 -11.16 -0.32 -8.20
CA LYS A 174 -10.23 0.24 -9.18
C LYS A 174 -9.61 -0.83 -10.08
N PHE A 175 -9.21 -1.98 -9.50
CA PHE A 175 -8.54 -3.05 -10.24
C PHE A 175 -9.39 -3.67 -11.36
N LEU A 176 -10.72 -3.60 -11.29
CA LEU A 176 -11.62 -4.08 -12.34
C LEU A 176 -11.52 -3.29 -13.65
N TRP A 177 -10.99 -2.07 -13.59
CA TRP A 177 -10.76 -1.27 -14.79
C TRP A 177 -9.55 -1.74 -15.59
N TYR A 178 -8.53 -2.31 -14.95
CA TYR A 178 -7.23 -2.50 -15.57
C TYR A 178 -7.15 -3.65 -16.58
N LYS A 179 -8.06 -4.63 -16.53
CA LYS A 179 -8.11 -5.77 -17.46
C LYS A 179 -6.71 -6.31 -17.75
N PRO A 180 -6.06 -6.94 -16.77
CA PRO A 180 -4.65 -7.31 -16.87
C PRO A 180 -4.40 -8.39 -17.91
N HIS A 181 -3.20 -8.38 -18.53
CA HIS A 181 -2.65 -9.49 -19.28
C HIS A 181 -1.91 -10.44 -18.32
N VAL A 182 -1.23 -9.89 -17.32
CA VAL A 182 -0.57 -10.62 -16.24
C VAL A 182 -1.04 -10.00 -14.93
N THR A 183 -1.42 -10.84 -13.98
CA THR A 183 -1.74 -10.36 -12.65
C THR A 183 -1.20 -11.28 -11.58
N LEU A 184 -0.84 -10.69 -10.45
CA LEU A 184 -0.55 -11.43 -9.22
C LEU A 184 -1.59 -11.04 -8.17
N ILE A 185 -2.12 -12.04 -7.45
CA ILE A 185 -2.95 -11.82 -6.26
C ILE A 185 -2.22 -12.41 -5.06
N SER A 186 -1.82 -11.55 -4.14
CA SER A 186 -1.00 -11.94 -2.97
C SER A 186 -1.79 -12.56 -1.81
N GLY A 187 -3.10 -12.39 -1.80
CA GLY A 187 -4.02 -12.93 -0.81
C GLY A 187 -5.31 -12.13 -0.70
N ILE A 188 -6.31 -12.72 -0.06
CA ILE A 188 -7.64 -12.13 0.16
C ILE A 188 -7.95 -12.14 1.66
N ALA A 189 -7.49 -11.13 2.38
CA ALA A 189 -7.88 -10.91 3.76
C ALA A 189 -8.89 -9.75 3.81
N TRP A 190 -10.06 -10.00 4.39
CA TRP A 190 -11.14 -9.02 4.43
C TRP A 190 -10.70 -7.69 5.01
N ASP A 191 -10.79 -6.65 4.21
CA ASP A 191 -10.48 -5.26 4.56
C ASP A 191 -11.59 -4.32 4.04
N HIS A 192 -11.48 -3.01 4.35
CA HIS A 192 -12.42 -1.99 3.88
C HIS A 192 -13.90 -2.27 4.20
N ILE A 193 -14.20 -2.63 5.46
CA ILE A 193 -15.55 -2.97 5.93
C ILE A 193 -16.60 -1.86 5.72
N ASN A 194 -16.15 -0.61 5.54
CA ASN A 194 -17.01 0.51 5.19
C ASN A 194 -17.50 0.47 3.73
N VAL A 195 -16.85 -0.31 2.88
CA VAL A 195 -17.18 -0.49 1.46
C VAL A 195 -17.73 -1.88 1.20
N PHE A 196 -17.11 -2.90 1.80
CA PHE A 196 -17.46 -4.31 1.68
C PHE A 196 -17.96 -4.82 3.04
N PRO A 197 -19.28 -4.75 3.29
CA PRO A 197 -19.84 -5.02 4.62
C PRO A 197 -19.70 -6.47 5.09
N THR A 198 -19.49 -7.41 4.16
CA THR A 198 -19.30 -8.84 4.45
C THR A 198 -18.06 -9.36 3.73
N GLU A 199 -17.45 -10.38 4.30
CA GLU A 199 -16.31 -11.07 3.71
C GLU A 199 -16.64 -11.65 2.33
N GLU A 200 -17.81 -12.27 2.17
CA GLU A 200 -18.27 -12.81 0.87
C GLU A 200 -18.38 -11.72 -0.20
N ASN A 201 -18.88 -10.53 0.18
CA ASN A 201 -18.94 -9.39 -0.75
C ASN A 201 -17.53 -8.95 -1.20
N TYR A 202 -16.53 -9.05 -0.31
CA TYR A 202 -15.15 -8.76 -0.61
C TYR A 202 -14.52 -9.81 -1.54
N ILE A 203 -14.73 -11.09 -1.25
CA ILE A 203 -14.25 -12.22 -2.06
C ILE A 203 -14.82 -12.15 -3.48
N GLU A 204 -16.10 -11.78 -3.63
CA GLU A 204 -16.76 -11.66 -4.94
C GLU A 204 -16.12 -10.62 -5.85
N GLN A 205 -15.48 -9.57 -5.28
CA GLN A 205 -14.71 -8.62 -6.10
C GLN A 205 -13.49 -9.29 -6.73
N PHE A 206 -12.83 -10.20 -6.03
CA PHE A 206 -11.70 -10.95 -6.58
C PHE A 206 -12.13 -12.02 -7.58
N ARG A 207 -13.29 -12.68 -7.41
CA ARG A 207 -13.87 -13.56 -8.44
C ARG A 207 -14.08 -12.76 -9.74
N THR A 208 -14.77 -11.63 -9.64
CA THR A 208 -15.01 -10.72 -10.77
C THR A 208 -13.70 -10.24 -11.39
N TYR A 209 -12.69 -9.96 -10.57
CA TYR A 209 -11.38 -9.54 -11.04
C TYR A 209 -10.65 -10.63 -11.83
N ILE A 210 -10.63 -11.86 -11.33
CA ILE A 210 -10.05 -13.01 -12.04
C ILE A 210 -10.72 -13.21 -13.41
N ASP A 211 -12.03 -13.05 -13.48
CA ASP A 211 -12.79 -13.17 -14.74
C ASP A 211 -12.54 -12.00 -15.71
N SER A 212 -12.00 -10.87 -15.20
CA SER A 212 -11.63 -9.69 -16.01
C SER A 212 -10.24 -9.79 -16.65
N ILE A 213 -9.42 -10.80 -16.30
CA ILE A 213 -8.11 -11.03 -16.91
C ILE A 213 -8.30 -11.32 -18.40
N MET A 214 -7.46 -10.71 -19.22
CA MET A 214 -7.56 -10.85 -20.68
C MET A 214 -7.41 -12.32 -21.10
N PRO A 215 -8.17 -12.79 -22.10
CA PRO A 215 -8.02 -14.16 -22.62
C PRO A 215 -6.58 -14.46 -23.03
N GLY A 216 -6.08 -15.62 -22.60
CA GLY A 216 -4.67 -16.03 -22.77
C GLY A 216 -3.70 -15.37 -21.80
N GLY A 217 -4.21 -14.58 -20.85
CA GLY A 217 -3.42 -13.96 -19.79
C GLY A 217 -2.93 -14.93 -18.72
N VAL A 218 -2.28 -14.39 -17.69
CA VAL A 218 -1.67 -15.16 -16.61
C VAL A 218 -2.13 -14.63 -15.26
N LEU A 219 -2.60 -15.55 -14.40
CA LEU A 219 -2.84 -15.32 -12.98
C LEU A 219 -1.73 -16.00 -12.18
N VAL A 220 -0.97 -15.25 -11.41
CA VAL A 220 -0.06 -15.73 -10.37
C VAL A 220 -0.75 -15.56 -9.02
N TYR A 221 -0.84 -16.59 -8.20
CA TYR A 221 -1.58 -16.52 -6.93
C TYR A 221 -0.88 -17.23 -5.79
N ASN A 222 -1.00 -16.68 -4.60
CA ASN A 222 -0.48 -17.28 -3.38
C ASN A 222 -1.36 -18.47 -2.95
N GLU A 223 -0.85 -19.68 -3.03
CA GLU A 223 -1.59 -20.91 -2.71
C GLU A 223 -1.79 -21.13 -1.20
N LEU A 224 -1.08 -20.38 -0.34
CA LEU A 224 -1.26 -20.45 1.11
C LEU A 224 -2.55 -19.74 1.58
N ASP A 225 -3.13 -18.89 0.74
CA ASP A 225 -4.47 -18.35 0.94
C ASP A 225 -5.51 -19.30 0.35
N SER A 226 -6.13 -20.10 1.20
CA SER A 226 -7.08 -21.15 0.78
C SER A 226 -8.31 -20.61 0.04
N VAL A 227 -8.76 -19.41 0.37
CA VAL A 227 -9.88 -18.74 -0.32
C VAL A 227 -9.45 -18.34 -1.72
N LEU A 228 -8.29 -17.73 -1.86
CA LEU A 228 -7.72 -17.34 -3.15
C LEU A 228 -7.45 -18.58 -4.02
N GLU A 229 -6.85 -19.62 -3.46
CA GLU A 229 -6.63 -20.87 -4.16
C GLU A 229 -7.93 -21.47 -4.70
N GLN A 230 -8.99 -21.52 -3.86
CA GLN A 230 -10.29 -22.03 -4.25
C GLN A 230 -10.88 -21.23 -5.42
N ILE A 231 -11.01 -19.92 -5.31
CA ILE A 231 -11.63 -19.10 -6.36
C ILE A 231 -10.80 -19.07 -7.65
N SER A 232 -9.47 -19.20 -7.53
CA SER A 232 -8.59 -19.32 -8.70
C SER A 232 -8.85 -20.63 -9.46
N LYS A 233 -9.02 -21.74 -8.76
CA LYS A 233 -9.34 -23.04 -9.36
C LYS A 233 -10.76 -23.08 -9.95
N GLU A 234 -11.73 -22.47 -9.31
CA GLU A 234 -13.14 -22.43 -9.72
C GLU A 234 -13.39 -21.58 -10.98
N SER A 235 -12.58 -20.53 -11.21
CA SER A 235 -12.76 -19.62 -12.35
C SER A 235 -12.65 -20.38 -13.68
N GLN A 236 -13.60 -20.11 -14.58
CA GLN A 236 -13.66 -20.67 -15.94
C GLN A 236 -12.95 -19.79 -16.98
N ASN A 237 -12.27 -18.70 -16.55
CA ASN A 237 -11.55 -17.86 -17.48
C ASN A 237 -10.40 -18.64 -18.14
N THR A 238 -10.25 -18.47 -19.46
CA THR A 238 -9.24 -19.17 -20.27
C THR A 238 -7.88 -18.50 -20.13
N ILE A 239 -7.25 -18.67 -18.96
CA ILE A 239 -5.97 -18.10 -18.58
C ILE A 239 -5.03 -19.15 -18.01
N ARG A 240 -3.73 -18.89 -18.02
CA ARG A 240 -2.75 -19.67 -17.29
C ARG A 240 -2.80 -19.31 -15.80
N LYS A 241 -2.77 -20.29 -14.93
CA LYS A 241 -2.85 -20.11 -13.46
C LYS A 241 -1.62 -20.74 -12.82
N GLU A 242 -0.81 -19.91 -12.17
CA GLU A 242 0.45 -20.30 -11.53
C GLU A 242 0.39 -20.02 -10.04
N ALA A 243 0.53 -21.08 -9.26
CA ALA A 243 0.58 -20.98 -7.80
C ALA A 243 1.99 -20.64 -7.34
N TYR A 244 2.12 -19.88 -6.27
CA TYR A 244 3.39 -19.68 -5.58
C TYR A 244 3.22 -19.77 -4.06
N HIS A 245 4.30 -20.09 -3.38
CA HIS A 245 4.38 -20.21 -1.91
C HIS A 245 5.67 -19.59 -1.38
N VAL A 246 5.82 -19.58 -0.05
CA VAL A 246 7.05 -19.13 0.60
C VAL A 246 8.20 -20.07 0.19
N PRO A 247 9.31 -19.54 -0.35
CA PRO A 247 10.45 -20.36 -0.72
C PRO A 247 11.18 -20.90 0.52
N GLU A 248 12.00 -21.92 0.35
CA GLU A 248 12.84 -22.45 1.43
C GLU A 248 13.84 -21.39 1.91
N TYR A 249 13.96 -21.24 3.22
CA TYR A 249 14.85 -20.27 3.85
C TYR A 249 15.33 -20.75 5.22
N PHE A 250 16.34 -20.06 5.75
CA PHE A 250 16.75 -20.20 7.15
C PHE A 250 17.24 -18.85 7.68
N ILE A 251 17.37 -18.73 9.01
CA ILE A 251 17.88 -17.55 9.67
C ILE A 251 19.17 -17.97 10.40
N GLU A 252 20.26 -17.26 10.13
CA GLU A 252 21.54 -17.47 10.81
C GLU A 252 22.14 -16.11 11.20
N GLU A 253 22.54 -15.97 12.46
CA GLU A 253 23.12 -14.74 13.03
C GLU A 253 22.31 -13.45 12.71
N GLY A 254 20.97 -13.55 12.70
CA GLY A 254 20.07 -12.42 12.44
C GLY A 254 19.97 -12.02 10.95
N VAL A 255 20.50 -12.84 10.05
CA VAL A 255 20.34 -12.69 8.59
C VAL A 255 19.42 -13.78 8.07
N THR A 256 18.46 -13.41 7.23
CA THR A 256 17.61 -14.36 6.51
C THR A 256 18.29 -14.76 5.20
N TYR A 257 18.43 -16.07 4.97
CA TYR A 257 19.01 -16.63 3.76
C TYR A 257 17.93 -17.38 2.95
N LEU A 258 17.80 -17.02 1.68
CA LEU A 258 17.00 -17.76 0.72
C LEU A 258 17.82 -18.94 0.17
N LYS A 259 17.27 -20.15 0.21
CA LYS A 259 17.89 -21.30 -0.43
C LYS A 259 17.62 -21.27 -1.94
N THR A 260 18.69 -21.34 -2.72
CA THR A 260 18.62 -21.38 -4.19
C THR A 260 19.48 -22.52 -4.72
N ASP A 261 19.29 -22.89 -5.98
CA ASP A 261 20.10 -23.93 -6.64
C ASP A 261 21.57 -23.52 -6.78
N GLU A 262 21.87 -22.23 -6.71
CA GLU A 262 23.24 -21.67 -6.81
C GLU A 262 23.91 -21.43 -5.45
N GLY A 263 23.17 -21.68 -4.34
CA GLY A 263 23.63 -21.49 -2.97
C GLY A 263 22.69 -20.63 -2.13
N ASP A 264 23.12 -20.33 -0.91
CA ASP A 264 22.33 -19.58 0.05
C ASP A 264 22.49 -18.07 -0.18
N LEU A 265 21.41 -17.38 -0.50
CA LEU A 265 21.38 -15.94 -0.81
C LEU A 265 20.98 -15.13 0.43
N PRO A 266 21.88 -14.29 0.98
CA PRO A 266 21.53 -13.41 2.07
C PRO A 266 20.57 -12.30 1.60
N LEU A 267 19.58 -11.97 2.42
CA LEU A 267 18.57 -10.96 2.15
C LEU A 267 18.66 -9.80 3.16
N GLU A 268 18.39 -8.60 2.67
CA GLU A 268 18.25 -7.40 3.51
C GLU A 268 16.84 -7.30 4.16
N VAL A 269 15.87 -8.06 3.65
CA VAL A 269 14.50 -8.14 4.18
C VAL A 269 14.26 -9.50 4.82
N PHE A 270 13.34 -9.57 5.77
CA PHE A 270 13.04 -10.77 6.54
C PHE A 270 11.54 -10.99 6.76
N GLY A 271 11.20 -12.16 7.26
CA GLY A 271 9.83 -12.59 7.57
C GLY A 271 9.14 -13.26 6.40
N GLU A 272 8.35 -14.29 6.70
CA GLU A 272 7.66 -15.13 5.70
C GLU A 272 6.82 -14.32 4.72
N HIS A 273 6.16 -13.24 5.18
CA HIS A 273 5.39 -12.39 4.29
C HIS A 273 6.25 -11.68 3.24
N ASN A 274 7.49 -11.28 3.56
CA ASN A 274 8.42 -10.71 2.59
C ASN A 274 9.00 -11.78 1.67
N LEU A 275 9.27 -12.98 2.17
CA LEU A 275 9.71 -14.11 1.36
C LEU A 275 8.62 -14.56 0.37
N SER A 276 7.36 -14.59 0.80
CA SER A 276 6.21 -14.77 -0.09
C SER A 276 6.12 -13.68 -1.16
N ASN A 277 6.34 -12.41 -0.78
CA ASN A 277 6.38 -11.29 -1.73
C ASN A 277 7.53 -11.45 -2.74
N ILE A 278 8.71 -11.91 -2.32
CA ILE A 278 9.86 -12.21 -3.21
C ILE A 278 9.49 -13.30 -4.22
N ALA A 279 8.85 -14.40 -3.78
CA ALA A 279 8.41 -15.45 -4.69
C ALA A 279 7.41 -14.95 -5.74
N GLY A 280 6.44 -14.14 -5.31
CA GLY A 280 5.51 -13.50 -6.22
C GLY A 280 6.18 -12.52 -7.19
N ALA A 281 7.11 -11.69 -6.69
CA ALA A 281 7.87 -10.75 -7.51
C ALA A 281 8.75 -11.49 -8.54
N LYS A 282 9.36 -12.63 -8.19
CA LYS A 282 10.12 -13.48 -9.10
C LYS A 282 9.27 -13.91 -10.30
N TRP A 283 8.06 -14.43 -10.05
CA TRP A 283 7.14 -14.79 -11.12
C TRP A 283 6.81 -13.63 -12.05
N ILE A 284 6.53 -12.46 -11.49
CA ILE A 284 6.21 -11.27 -12.29
C ILE A 284 7.43 -10.82 -13.12
N CYS A 285 8.62 -10.77 -12.52
CA CYS A 285 9.85 -10.41 -13.24
C CYS A 285 10.15 -11.37 -14.38
N GLN A 286 9.99 -12.70 -14.18
CA GLN A 286 10.15 -13.70 -15.23
C GLN A 286 9.15 -13.50 -16.38
N LEU A 287 7.88 -13.19 -16.09
CA LEU A 287 6.87 -12.85 -17.09
C LEU A 287 7.13 -11.51 -17.81
N MET A 288 8.00 -10.66 -17.25
CA MET A 288 8.47 -9.41 -17.86
C MET A 288 9.87 -9.54 -18.51
N GLY A 289 10.40 -10.76 -18.63
CA GLY A 289 11.66 -11.03 -19.34
C GLY A 289 12.92 -10.83 -18.52
N VAL A 290 12.86 -11.06 -17.20
CA VAL A 290 14.02 -11.17 -16.30
C VAL A 290 14.19 -12.64 -15.96
N ASP A 291 15.35 -13.22 -16.15
CA ASP A 291 15.59 -14.62 -15.76
C ASP A 291 15.80 -14.79 -14.24
N GLU A 292 15.89 -16.02 -13.77
CA GLU A 292 15.97 -16.29 -12.33
C GLU A 292 17.29 -15.82 -11.73
N ALA A 293 18.42 -15.98 -12.42
CA ALA A 293 19.73 -15.54 -11.94
C ALA A 293 19.78 -14.02 -11.85
N GLU A 294 19.28 -13.31 -12.89
CA GLU A 294 19.13 -11.86 -12.90
C GLU A 294 18.26 -11.38 -11.73
N PHE A 295 17.14 -12.08 -11.46
CA PHE A 295 16.25 -11.75 -10.35
C PHE A 295 16.95 -11.91 -9.00
N LEU A 296 17.61 -13.06 -8.77
CA LEU A 296 18.28 -13.35 -7.49
C LEU A 296 19.42 -12.36 -7.21
N GLU A 297 20.20 -12.01 -8.21
CA GLU A 297 21.25 -11.00 -8.07
C GLU A 297 20.68 -9.65 -7.63
N ALA A 298 19.68 -9.15 -8.33
CA ALA A 298 19.09 -7.86 -8.03
C ALA A 298 18.36 -7.83 -6.67
N ILE A 299 17.56 -8.87 -6.35
CA ILE A 299 16.71 -8.87 -5.14
C ILE A 299 17.54 -8.95 -3.85
N SER A 300 18.77 -9.48 -3.89
CA SER A 300 19.67 -9.53 -2.74
C SER A 300 19.95 -8.15 -2.13
N SER A 301 19.93 -7.11 -2.96
CA SER A 301 20.16 -5.71 -2.58
C SER A 301 18.90 -4.94 -2.21
N PHE A 302 17.72 -5.56 -2.25
CA PHE A 302 16.44 -4.90 -1.93
C PHE A 302 16.29 -4.68 -0.43
N LYS A 303 16.29 -3.42 0.01
CA LYS A 303 16.24 -3.01 1.43
C LYS A 303 14.84 -2.87 2.01
N GLY A 304 13.80 -3.20 1.24
CA GLY A 304 12.41 -3.00 1.64
C GLY A 304 11.74 -1.81 0.95
N ALA A 305 10.41 -1.78 1.03
CA ALA A 305 9.63 -0.63 0.59
C ALA A 305 9.47 0.37 1.73
N SER A 306 9.48 1.67 1.45
CA SER A 306 9.29 2.72 2.45
C SER A 306 8.05 2.47 3.32
N LYS A 307 8.19 2.61 4.61
CA LYS A 307 7.15 2.36 5.63
C LYS A 307 6.61 0.90 5.62
N ARG A 308 7.41 -0.09 5.18
CA ARG A 308 7.05 -1.51 5.20
C ARG A 308 8.15 -2.28 5.91
N LEU A 309 7.99 -2.52 7.21
CA LEU A 309 9.00 -3.08 8.12
C LEU A 309 10.38 -2.41 7.92
N GLU A 310 10.33 -1.08 7.81
CA GLU A 310 11.47 -0.24 7.54
C GLU A 310 12.38 -0.14 8.78
N LYS A 311 13.65 -0.48 8.63
CA LYS A 311 14.65 -0.27 9.68
C LYS A 311 15.03 1.20 9.75
N ILE A 312 14.52 1.92 10.76
CA ILE A 312 14.81 3.34 10.99
C ILE A 312 16.23 3.54 11.52
N GLY A 313 16.76 2.55 12.23
CA GLY A 313 18.12 2.54 12.70
C GLY A 313 18.42 1.37 13.63
N ASP A 314 19.73 1.13 13.81
CA ASP A 314 20.27 0.18 14.76
C ASP A 314 21.63 0.66 15.28
N ASN A 315 22.09 0.08 16.41
CA ASN A 315 23.43 0.25 16.96
C ASN A 315 24.17 -1.10 17.13
N GLY A 316 23.72 -2.14 16.41
CA GLY A 316 24.22 -3.51 16.50
C GLY A 316 23.65 -4.32 17.67
N SER A 317 23.03 -3.68 18.66
CA SER A 317 22.41 -4.33 19.82
C SER A 317 20.91 -4.05 19.92
N SER A 318 20.47 -2.90 19.49
CA SER A 318 19.08 -2.46 19.56
C SER A 318 18.63 -1.91 18.24
N PHE A 319 17.38 -2.18 17.88
CA PHE A 319 16.82 -1.87 16.55
C PHE A 319 15.51 -1.12 16.68
N LEU A 320 15.29 -0.16 15.80
CA LEU A 320 14.04 0.57 15.64
C LEU A 320 13.45 0.29 14.27
N PHE A 321 12.26 -0.31 14.25
CA PHE A 321 11.48 -0.56 13.02
C PHE A 321 10.20 0.25 12.98
N LYS A 322 9.81 0.63 11.78
CA LYS A 322 8.54 1.28 11.47
C LYS A 322 7.80 0.49 10.41
N ASP A 323 6.50 0.27 10.63
CA ASP A 323 5.66 -0.43 9.67
C ASP A 323 4.30 0.28 9.51
N PHE A 324 3.76 0.25 8.32
CA PHE A 324 2.41 0.74 8.01
C PHE A 324 1.32 -0.29 8.37
N ALA A 325 1.68 -1.42 8.98
CA ALA A 325 0.73 -2.42 9.44
C ALA A 325 -0.28 -1.79 10.41
N HIS A 326 -1.55 -1.93 10.09
CA HIS A 326 -2.68 -1.40 10.86
C HIS A 326 -3.91 -2.32 10.81
N ALA A 327 -4.00 -3.23 9.84
CA ALA A 327 -5.03 -4.28 9.82
C ALA A 327 -4.57 -5.50 10.63
N PRO A 328 -5.47 -6.27 11.27
CA PRO A 328 -5.13 -7.36 12.19
C PRO A 328 -4.12 -8.36 11.61
N SER A 329 -4.34 -8.84 10.41
CA SER A 329 -3.46 -9.79 9.71
C SER A 329 -2.08 -9.21 9.39
N LYS A 330 -2.01 -7.91 9.01
CA LYS A 330 -0.73 -7.21 8.77
C LYS A 330 0.06 -7.06 10.06
N VAL A 331 -0.61 -6.63 11.14
CA VAL A 331 0.01 -6.48 12.47
C VAL A 331 0.58 -7.81 12.94
N LYS A 332 -0.21 -8.90 12.80
CA LYS A 332 0.26 -10.24 13.18
C LYS A 332 1.47 -10.68 12.35
N ALA A 333 1.42 -10.56 11.03
CA ALA A 333 2.52 -10.95 10.15
C ALA A 333 3.83 -10.21 10.47
N THR A 334 3.75 -8.90 10.69
CA THR A 334 4.92 -8.09 11.07
C THR A 334 5.43 -8.46 12.47
N SER A 335 4.54 -8.67 13.44
CA SER A 335 4.89 -9.10 14.81
C SER A 335 5.58 -10.45 14.82
N ASP A 336 5.05 -11.43 14.09
CA ASP A 336 5.63 -12.78 13.98
C ASP A 336 7.01 -12.74 13.31
N ALA A 337 7.16 -11.94 12.24
CA ALA A 337 8.44 -11.78 11.55
C ALA A 337 9.53 -11.23 12.46
N VAL A 338 9.23 -10.19 13.25
CA VAL A 338 10.19 -9.61 14.20
C VAL A 338 10.48 -10.59 15.35
N ALA A 339 9.46 -11.32 15.82
CA ALA A 339 9.66 -12.32 16.87
C ALA A 339 10.60 -13.44 16.43
N GLN A 340 10.46 -13.93 15.21
CA GLN A 340 11.28 -14.98 14.62
C GLN A 340 12.71 -14.50 14.31
N GLN A 341 12.85 -13.28 13.77
CA GLN A 341 14.14 -12.73 13.36
C GLN A 341 15.03 -12.37 14.56
N PHE A 342 14.42 -11.98 15.70
CA PHE A 342 15.11 -11.44 16.87
C PHE A 342 14.74 -12.19 18.15
N GLU A 343 14.89 -13.52 18.16
CA GLU A 343 14.47 -14.38 19.28
C GLU A 343 15.06 -13.95 20.63
N GLU A 344 16.34 -13.56 20.66
CA GLU A 344 17.07 -13.22 21.88
C GLU A 344 16.90 -11.77 22.37
N HIS A 345 16.18 -10.91 21.60
CA HIS A 345 16.01 -9.51 21.97
C HIS A 345 14.73 -9.30 22.77
N HIS A 346 14.75 -8.30 23.68
CA HIS A 346 13.53 -7.82 24.31
C HIS A 346 12.69 -7.02 23.31
N LYS A 347 11.46 -7.45 23.06
CA LYS A 347 10.58 -6.94 21.99
C LYS A 347 9.47 -6.06 22.54
N VAL A 348 9.48 -4.78 22.19
CA VAL A 348 8.43 -3.81 22.51
C VAL A 348 7.69 -3.49 21.21
N TYR A 349 6.41 -3.89 21.13
CA TYR A 349 5.57 -3.65 19.97
C TYR A 349 4.52 -2.59 20.28
N CYS A 350 4.51 -1.53 19.47
CA CYS A 350 3.59 -0.42 19.58
C CYS A 350 2.66 -0.40 18.35
N LEU A 351 1.35 -0.43 18.58
CA LEU A 351 0.33 -0.32 17.53
C LEU A 351 -0.52 0.92 17.76
N GLU A 352 -0.63 1.78 16.74
CA GLU A 352 -1.60 2.86 16.73
C GLU A 352 -2.93 2.41 16.10
N LEU A 353 -4.03 2.49 16.87
CA LEU A 353 -5.38 2.30 16.35
C LEU A 353 -5.88 3.62 15.73
N HIS A 354 -5.66 3.79 14.44
CA HIS A 354 -5.93 5.04 13.73
C HIS A 354 -7.06 4.93 12.70
N THR A 355 -7.31 3.72 12.15
CA THR A 355 -8.27 3.52 11.07
C THR A 355 -9.72 3.44 11.57
N TYR A 356 -10.67 3.62 10.64
CA TYR A 356 -12.09 3.44 10.93
C TYR A 356 -12.42 2.04 11.46
N SER A 357 -11.78 1.00 10.90
CA SER A 357 -11.99 -0.39 11.31
C SER A 357 -11.40 -0.68 12.68
N SER A 358 -10.15 -0.25 12.93
CA SER A 358 -9.43 -0.54 14.18
C SER A 358 -10.10 0.08 15.42
N LEU A 359 -10.88 1.13 15.23
CA LEU A 359 -11.64 1.81 16.28
C LEU A 359 -13.11 1.37 16.36
N ASN A 360 -13.46 0.29 15.67
CA ASN A 360 -14.82 -0.26 15.69
C ASN A 360 -14.97 -1.39 16.74
N PRO A 361 -15.87 -1.28 17.73
CA PRO A 361 -16.06 -2.28 18.79
C PRO A 361 -16.37 -3.69 18.26
N THR A 362 -17.02 -3.82 17.11
CA THR A 362 -17.36 -5.13 16.52
C THR A 362 -16.21 -5.73 15.72
N PHE A 363 -15.20 -4.94 15.38
CA PHE A 363 -14.06 -5.37 14.56
C PHE A 363 -12.79 -5.61 15.39
N ILE A 364 -12.61 -4.85 16.51
CA ILE A 364 -11.37 -4.87 17.29
C ILE A 364 -10.98 -6.27 17.78
N GLY A 365 -11.95 -7.17 17.98
CA GLY A 365 -11.69 -8.56 18.38
C GLY A 365 -10.86 -9.36 17.38
N GLN A 366 -10.74 -8.90 16.13
CA GLN A 366 -9.87 -9.53 15.13
C GLN A 366 -8.38 -9.32 15.41
N TYR A 367 -8.01 -8.37 16.29
CA TYR A 367 -6.61 -8.19 16.75
C TYR A 367 -6.17 -9.21 17.82
N LYS A 368 -7.02 -10.19 18.16
CA LYS A 368 -6.67 -11.21 19.14
C LYS A 368 -5.34 -11.88 18.78
N ASN A 369 -4.41 -11.86 19.72
CA ASN A 369 -3.05 -12.39 19.57
C ASN A 369 -2.19 -11.72 18.48
N ALA A 370 -2.58 -10.57 17.93
CA ALA A 370 -1.79 -9.90 16.90
C ALA A 370 -0.43 -9.37 17.40
N LEU A 371 -0.28 -9.17 18.71
CA LEU A 371 0.95 -8.72 19.36
C LEU A 371 1.59 -9.80 20.25
N SER A 372 1.27 -11.09 20.05
CA SER A 372 1.71 -12.19 20.93
C SER A 372 3.22 -12.42 20.96
N GLY A 373 3.98 -11.92 19.97
CA GLY A 373 5.44 -11.99 19.94
C GLY A 373 6.16 -10.93 20.78
N ALA A 374 5.42 -9.98 21.39
CA ALA A 374 5.99 -8.92 22.19
C ALA A 374 6.25 -9.38 23.64
N ASP A 375 7.39 -9.01 24.20
CA ASP A 375 7.60 -9.04 25.65
C ASP A 375 6.83 -7.91 26.33
N GLN A 376 6.71 -6.76 25.64
CA GLN A 376 5.85 -5.64 26.03
C GLN A 376 5.00 -5.19 24.87
N ALA A 377 3.69 -5.37 24.96
CA ALA A 377 2.72 -4.87 23.99
C ALA A 377 2.15 -3.51 24.40
N VAL A 378 2.08 -2.58 23.46
CA VAL A 378 1.56 -1.23 23.66
C VAL A 378 0.57 -0.89 22.57
N VAL A 379 -0.58 -0.34 22.95
CA VAL A 379 -1.57 0.23 22.02
C VAL A 379 -1.72 1.72 22.30
N PHE A 380 -1.66 2.51 21.28
CA PHE A 380 -1.95 3.94 21.32
C PHE A 380 -3.18 4.25 20.46
N TYR A 381 -4.06 5.12 20.92
CA TYR A 381 -5.06 5.77 20.06
C TYR A 381 -5.38 7.18 20.57
N ASP A 382 -5.67 8.07 19.64
CA ASP A 382 -6.05 9.47 19.94
C ASP A 382 -7.60 9.58 20.04
N PRO A 383 -8.15 9.88 21.23
CA PRO A 383 -9.60 10.07 21.42
C PRO A 383 -10.17 11.25 20.63
N GLU A 384 -9.38 12.31 20.37
CA GLU A 384 -9.83 13.45 19.57
C GLU A 384 -10.08 13.07 18.11
N ALA A 385 -9.24 12.17 17.56
CA ALA A 385 -9.47 11.60 16.23
C ALA A 385 -10.80 10.82 16.15
N LEU A 386 -11.27 10.24 17.27
CA LEU A 386 -12.58 9.57 17.37
C LEU A 386 -13.74 10.56 17.37
N LYS A 387 -13.61 11.69 18.06
CA LYS A 387 -14.64 12.74 18.08
C LYS A 387 -14.91 13.28 16.68
N ILE A 388 -13.86 13.52 15.90
CA ILE A 388 -13.99 13.95 14.49
C ILE A 388 -14.78 12.93 13.67
N LYS A 389 -14.65 11.63 14.00
CA LYS A 389 -15.35 10.51 13.32
C LYS A 389 -16.72 10.17 13.93
N ASN A 390 -17.24 10.98 14.90
CA ASN A 390 -18.48 10.73 15.64
C ASN A 390 -18.56 9.32 16.26
N ARG A 391 -17.47 8.86 16.91
CA ARG A 391 -17.38 7.54 17.54
C ARG A 391 -17.24 7.63 19.04
N ILE A 392 -17.74 6.58 19.73
CA ILE A 392 -17.56 6.41 21.17
C ILE A 392 -16.16 5.83 21.39
N PRO A 393 -15.32 6.41 22.26
CA PRO A 393 -14.02 5.86 22.61
C PRO A 393 -14.11 4.43 23.14
N LEU A 394 -13.17 3.58 22.75
CA LEU A 394 -13.00 2.26 23.33
C LEU A 394 -12.39 2.41 24.73
N SER A 395 -12.87 1.68 25.71
CA SER A 395 -12.20 1.64 27.01
C SER A 395 -10.93 0.79 26.94
N GLU A 396 -9.97 1.09 27.82
CA GLU A 396 -8.75 0.29 27.97
C GLU A 396 -9.06 -1.20 28.18
N GLN A 397 -10.08 -1.52 28.98
CA GLN A 397 -10.49 -2.90 29.22
C GLN A 397 -11.03 -3.58 27.96
N GLN A 398 -11.78 -2.89 27.11
CA GLN A 398 -12.25 -3.43 25.84
C GLN A 398 -11.07 -3.75 24.90
N ILE A 399 -10.07 -2.89 24.85
CA ILE A 399 -8.85 -3.11 24.05
C ILE A 399 -8.07 -4.32 24.59
N LYS A 400 -7.80 -4.40 25.90
CA LYS A 400 -7.10 -5.52 26.51
C LYS A 400 -7.79 -6.87 26.25
N VAL A 401 -9.10 -6.92 26.39
CA VAL A 401 -9.90 -8.13 26.11
C VAL A 401 -9.82 -8.50 24.62
N ALA A 402 -9.89 -7.51 23.74
CA ALA A 402 -9.88 -7.73 22.29
C ALA A 402 -8.53 -8.29 21.81
N PHE A 403 -7.42 -7.79 22.35
CA PHE A 403 -6.08 -8.27 21.98
C PHE A 403 -5.72 -9.60 22.68
N GLY A 404 -6.37 -9.94 23.80
CA GLY A 404 -6.08 -11.18 24.55
C GLY A 404 -4.68 -11.21 25.16
N THR A 405 -4.08 -10.04 25.42
CA THR A 405 -2.72 -9.89 25.96
C THR A 405 -2.81 -9.24 27.35
N GLU A 406 -2.42 -9.98 28.40
CA GLU A 406 -2.56 -9.53 29.81
C GLU A 406 -1.69 -8.29 30.12
N ASN A 407 -0.48 -8.23 29.57
CA ASN A 407 0.49 -7.16 29.81
C ASN A 407 0.38 -5.99 28.82
N LEU A 408 -0.78 -5.82 28.17
CA LEU A 408 -1.00 -4.72 27.24
C LEU A 408 -1.10 -3.38 27.98
N ILE A 409 -0.26 -2.42 27.60
CA ILE A 409 -0.39 -1.02 28.04
C ILE A 409 -1.19 -0.24 26.97
N VAL A 410 -2.09 0.61 27.41
CA VAL A 410 -2.90 1.45 26.51
C VAL A 410 -2.65 2.91 26.84
N PHE A 411 -2.28 3.70 25.84
CA PHE A 411 -2.11 5.16 25.93
C PHE A 411 -3.14 5.88 25.08
N THR A 412 -3.61 7.01 25.56
CA THR A 412 -4.53 7.92 24.84
C THR A 412 -3.94 9.32 24.70
N GLU A 413 -2.94 9.67 25.50
CA GLU A 413 -2.27 10.95 25.46
C GLU A 413 -0.89 10.81 24.79
N PRO A 414 -0.61 11.57 23.70
CA PRO A 414 0.65 11.49 22.97
C PRO A 414 1.88 11.72 23.84
N ASP A 415 1.80 12.70 24.75
CA ASP A 415 2.93 13.07 25.62
C ASP A 415 3.28 11.95 26.59
N GLU A 416 2.29 11.27 27.20
CA GLU A 416 2.52 10.14 28.11
C GLU A 416 3.12 8.94 27.36
N PHE A 417 2.66 8.69 26.14
CA PHE A 417 3.19 7.64 25.29
C PHE A 417 4.65 7.93 24.90
N GLN A 418 4.96 9.15 24.50
CA GLN A 418 6.32 9.55 24.17
C GLN A 418 7.23 9.48 25.40
N GLU A 419 6.78 9.92 26.57
CA GLU A 419 7.52 9.83 27.84
C GLU A 419 7.81 8.37 28.21
N PHE A 420 6.84 7.46 28.05
CA PHE A 420 7.04 6.02 28.25
C PHE A 420 8.18 5.50 27.37
N LEU A 421 8.21 5.83 26.08
CA LEU A 421 9.25 5.38 25.15
C LEU A 421 10.62 5.98 25.47
N LEU A 422 10.68 7.24 25.88
CA LEU A 422 11.93 7.94 26.25
C LEU A 422 12.48 7.55 27.64
N ASN A 423 11.65 6.98 28.50
CA ASN A 423 12.09 6.45 29.80
C ASN A 423 12.40 4.95 29.79
N HIS A 424 12.11 4.25 28.68
CA HIS A 424 12.38 2.83 28.55
C HIS A 424 13.87 2.55 28.29
N SER A 425 14.40 1.46 28.86
CA SER A 425 15.76 1.01 28.59
C SER A 425 15.81 0.11 27.36
N TRP A 426 16.53 0.54 26.33
CA TRP A 426 16.55 -0.13 25.02
C TRP A 426 17.76 -1.08 24.84
N LYS A 427 18.41 -1.50 25.91
CA LYS A 427 19.53 -2.41 25.80
C LYS A 427 19.11 -3.78 25.28
N LYS A 428 19.74 -4.25 24.20
CA LYS A 428 19.42 -5.51 23.48
C LYS A 428 17.90 -5.63 23.21
N SER A 429 17.33 -4.59 22.60
CA SER A 429 15.88 -4.47 22.44
C SER A 429 15.46 -4.14 21.02
N ILE A 430 14.26 -4.55 20.67
CA ILE A 430 13.58 -4.18 19.43
C ILE A 430 12.40 -3.27 19.74
N LEU A 431 12.35 -2.10 19.13
CA LEU A 431 11.16 -1.26 19.11
C LEU A 431 10.52 -1.36 17.73
N LEU A 432 9.33 -1.95 17.68
CA LEU A 432 8.51 -2.04 16.48
C LEU A 432 7.31 -1.10 16.58
N MET A 433 7.25 -0.10 15.68
CA MET A 433 6.21 0.92 15.65
C MET A 433 5.30 0.70 14.45
N MET A 434 4.05 0.27 14.66
CA MET A 434 3.07 -0.10 13.62
C MET A 434 1.93 0.92 13.56
N SER A 435 1.80 1.65 12.45
CA SER A 435 0.75 2.66 12.28
C SER A 435 0.51 3.07 10.83
N SER A 436 -0.75 3.37 10.50
CA SER A 436 -1.12 4.16 9.31
C SER A 436 -1.22 5.67 9.60
N GLY A 437 -1.02 6.08 10.85
CA GLY A 437 -1.01 7.47 11.31
C GLY A 437 0.39 7.96 11.67
N ASN A 438 0.47 8.82 12.68
CA ASN A 438 1.72 9.47 13.12
C ASN A 438 1.92 9.50 14.64
N TYR A 439 1.19 8.70 15.39
CA TYR A 439 1.24 8.62 16.85
C TYR A 439 1.07 9.98 17.56
N GLY A 440 0.08 10.78 17.09
CA GLY A 440 -0.17 12.09 17.66
C GLY A 440 0.93 13.13 17.45
N GLY A 441 1.81 12.92 16.45
CA GLY A 441 2.91 13.83 16.13
C GLY A 441 4.24 13.46 16.80
N MET A 442 4.51 12.16 16.98
CA MET A 442 5.75 11.61 17.54
C MET A 442 7.01 12.27 16.96
N ASP A 443 7.92 12.70 17.85
CA ASP A 443 9.28 13.13 17.47
C ASP A 443 10.17 11.91 17.19
N TRP A 444 10.25 11.54 15.91
CA TRP A 444 11.01 10.38 15.45
C TRP A 444 12.52 10.53 15.61
N ASP A 445 13.05 11.76 15.53
CA ASP A 445 14.49 12.01 15.66
C ASP A 445 14.92 11.85 17.13
N ALA A 446 14.14 12.39 18.06
CA ALA A 446 14.36 12.21 19.49
C ALA A 446 14.25 10.73 19.89
N LEU A 447 13.22 10.02 19.41
CA LEU A 447 13.02 8.60 19.68
C LEU A 447 14.17 7.75 19.12
N LYS A 448 14.56 7.95 17.86
CA LYS A 448 15.69 7.25 17.23
C LYS A 448 16.98 7.45 18.03
N LYS A 449 17.29 8.70 18.36
CA LYS A 449 18.49 9.03 19.14
C LYS A 449 18.49 8.33 20.50
N HIS A 450 17.34 8.29 21.17
CA HIS A 450 17.22 7.63 22.48
C HIS A 450 17.37 6.12 22.38
N VAL A 451 16.61 5.45 21.47
CA VAL A 451 16.67 3.98 21.29
C VAL A 451 18.09 3.51 20.94
N LEU A 452 18.82 4.27 20.12
CA LEU A 452 20.17 3.89 19.68
C LEU A 452 21.30 4.35 20.61
N SER A 453 20.99 4.95 21.75
CA SER A 453 21.97 5.42 22.74
C SER A 453 22.41 4.36 23.77
N PHE A 454 21.81 3.17 23.79
CA PHE A 454 22.03 2.09 24.77
C PHE A 454 23.07 1.05 24.36
#